data_877c44de6137292dd7e5fe166135275f
#
_entry.id   877c44de6137292dd7e5fe166135275f
#
_cell.length_a   1.000
_cell.length_b   1.000
_cell.length_c   1.000
_cell.angle_alpha   90.00
_cell.angle_beta   90.00
_cell.angle_gamma   90.00
#
_symmetry.space_group_name_H-M   'P 1'
#
loop_
_entity.id
_entity.type
_entity.pdbx_description
1 polymer ?
#
loop_
_entity_poly.entity_id
_entity_poly.type
_entity_poly.pdbx_seq_one_letter_code
_entity_poly.pdbx_strand_id
1 'polypeptide(L)'
;MNVRRAISAFTAFGVVLAAMQPAVASGLEAEPYKLVRSLQRIQDEIADGDKSALGMQLELVKLIDQGFRNMSAADLREPKNAKALISYAMAGGNPETLQTRLADLGGRDDEIVRLAIAILVYQKGAGRTAEARLKDVDPMKIGGLFGAYLGLVRGLVTKDDESARKDFDAARLLAPGTLVEEAALRRLMTIHKRRQDPHSFLRVASRYARRYIASPYAVQFAAEFVAGVIVLDGQMDIEGVLEVVEFMPEPYRSAVVVRLMRQATVEGHSSLVRHLAELMPAEADETSEPEVDPQIDARQALYAQISEVTSENIETVMEELEAIDRSVLSEGDRELLDAVLAIAKAVMDPEPTVTASIGSAPAPRRESVFKAPEDDMPDNGLSDFDEFVGGTRDKLGDIDEMLGDLK
;
A
#
# COMPACT_ATOMS: atom_id res chain seq x y z
N MET A 1 -10.81 2.76 100.81
CA MET A 1 -11.57 1.66 101.46
C MET A 1 -12.23 0.86 100.30
N ASN A 2 -11.99 -0.46 100.20
CA ASN A 2 -12.60 -1.42 99.33
C ASN A 2 -12.30 -1.32 97.81
N VAL A 3 -11.35 -2.10 97.28
CA VAL A 3 -11.17 -3.50 97.00
C VAL A 3 -12.43 -4.17 96.41
N ARG A 4 -12.32 -4.58 95.13
CA ARG A 4 -12.70 -5.91 94.66
C ARG A 4 -12.62 -5.91 93.07
N ARG A 5 -11.65 -6.62 92.62
CA ARG A 5 -11.63 -8.02 92.06
C ARG A 5 -12.01 -8.03 90.57
N ALA A 6 -10.96 -8.35 89.81
CA ALA A 6 -10.93 -8.88 88.50
C ALA A 6 -11.84 -10.06 88.24
N ILE A 7 -12.44 -10.22 87.12
CA ILE A 7 -12.73 -11.48 86.45
C ILE A 7 -12.38 -11.35 84.96
N SER A 8 -11.44 -12.20 84.55
CA SER A 8 -11.06 -12.41 83.16
C SER A 8 -12.20 -13.08 82.41
N ALA A 9 -12.57 -12.55 81.29
CA ALA A 9 -13.31 -13.29 80.27
C ALA A 9 -12.47 -13.31 78.98
N PHE A 10 -11.85 -14.47 78.74
CA PHE A 10 -11.21 -14.81 77.44
C PHE A 10 -12.34 -15.06 76.48
N THR A 11 -12.60 -14.11 75.61
CA THR A 11 -13.43 -14.33 74.43
C THR A 11 -12.50 -14.71 73.27
N ALA A 12 -12.61 -15.98 72.85
CA ALA A 12 -11.96 -16.52 71.68
C ALA A 12 -12.41 -15.76 70.42
N PHE A 13 -11.48 -14.99 69.82
CA PHE A 13 -11.67 -14.34 68.53
C PHE A 13 -11.43 -15.42 67.46
N GLY A 14 -12.52 -16.06 67.02
CA GLY A 14 -12.49 -16.98 65.85
C GLY A 14 -12.14 -16.15 64.61
N VAL A 15 -10.92 -16.34 64.14
CA VAL A 15 -10.51 -15.87 62.82
C VAL A 15 -11.27 -16.68 61.78
N VAL A 16 -12.36 -16.12 61.26
CA VAL A 16 -12.97 -16.61 60.01
C VAL A 16 -12.02 -16.21 58.89
N LEU A 17 -11.15 -17.12 58.48
CA LEU A 17 -10.44 -17.05 57.22
C LEU A 17 -11.51 -17.20 56.11
N ALA A 18 -12.13 -16.10 55.72
CA ALA A 18 -12.85 -16.02 54.46
C ALA A 18 -11.82 -16.28 53.36
N ALA A 19 -11.88 -17.47 52.78
CA ALA A 19 -11.18 -17.77 51.55
C ALA A 19 -11.65 -16.75 50.50
N MET A 20 -10.88 -15.69 50.33
CA MET A 20 -10.94 -14.87 49.14
C MET A 20 -10.52 -15.77 47.98
N GLN A 21 -11.49 -16.45 47.38
CA GLN A 21 -11.31 -16.92 46.02
C GLN A 21 -10.90 -15.72 45.20
N PRO A 22 -9.76 -15.79 44.46
CA PRO A 22 -9.48 -14.77 43.50
C PRO A 22 -10.70 -14.74 42.57
N ALA A 23 -11.45 -13.66 42.59
CA ALA A 23 -12.37 -13.34 41.51
C ALA A 23 -11.49 -13.40 40.28
N VAL A 24 -11.59 -14.53 39.55
CA VAL A 24 -11.12 -14.58 38.17
C VAL A 24 -11.79 -13.37 37.54
N ALA A 25 -11.01 -12.30 37.34
CA ALA A 25 -11.43 -11.22 36.53
C ALA A 25 -11.85 -11.89 35.22
N SER A 26 -13.15 -12.07 35.06
CA SER A 26 -13.75 -12.31 33.76
C SER A 26 -13.37 -11.06 32.97
N GLY A 27 -12.18 -11.13 32.35
CA GLY A 27 -11.74 -10.12 31.43
C GLY A 27 -12.93 -9.87 30.53
N LEU A 28 -13.29 -8.64 30.34
CA LEU A 28 -14.24 -8.23 29.34
C LEU A 28 -13.72 -8.79 28.01
N GLU A 29 -14.08 -10.04 27.71
CA GLU A 29 -13.87 -10.61 26.37
C GLU A 29 -14.71 -9.76 25.45
N ALA A 30 -14.05 -8.77 24.84
CA ALA A 30 -14.74 -7.89 23.92
C ALA A 30 -15.27 -8.75 22.78
N GLU A 31 -16.59 -8.70 22.57
CA GLU A 31 -17.26 -9.47 21.50
C GLU A 31 -16.53 -9.25 20.17
N PRO A 32 -16.18 -10.29 19.41
CA PRO A 32 -15.39 -10.20 18.18
C PRO A 32 -15.88 -9.16 17.19
N TYR A 33 -17.20 -8.95 17.05
CA TYR A 33 -17.71 -7.90 16.15
C TYR A 33 -17.31 -6.48 16.59
N LYS A 34 -17.13 -6.24 17.90
CA LYS A 34 -16.64 -4.95 18.42
C LYS A 34 -15.16 -4.79 18.11
N LEU A 35 -14.37 -5.86 18.24
CA LEU A 35 -12.95 -5.86 17.88
C LEU A 35 -12.75 -5.63 16.38
N VAL A 36 -13.60 -6.19 15.51
CA VAL A 36 -13.58 -5.90 14.06
C VAL A 36 -13.85 -4.42 13.79
N ARG A 37 -14.77 -3.77 14.51
CA ARG A 37 -14.95 -2.32 14.39
C ARG A 37 -13.73 -1.53 14.85
N SER A 38 -13.06 -2.00 15.91
CA SER A 38 -11.81 -1.38 16.36
C SER A 38 -10.70 -1.57 15.32
N LEU A 39 -10.62 -2.74 14.67
CA LEU A 39 -9.69 -2.99 13.57
C LEU A 39 -9.94 -2.03 12.41
N GLN A 40 -11.18 -1.84 12.00
CA GLN A 40 -11.55 -0.88 10.96
C GLN A 40 -11.09 0.54 11.31
N ARG A 41 -11.29 0.97 12.57
CA ARG A 41 -10.85 2.28 13.03
C ARG A 41 -9.33 2.44 13.00
N ILE A 42 -8.59 1.42 13.44
CA ILE A 42 -7.13 1.40 13.37
C ILE A 42 -6.67 1.46 11.91
N GLN A 43 -7.33 0.75 11.02
CA GLN A 43 -7.04 0.81 9.59
C GLN A 43 -7.29 2.20 8.99
N ASP A 44 -8.30 2.91 9.47
CA ASP A 44 -8.56 4.30 9.07
C ASP A 44 -7.46 5.25 9.60
N GLU A 45 -6.99 5.05 10.83
CA GLU A 45 -5.86 5.78 11.41
C GLU A 45 -4.57 5.53 10.62
N ILE A 46 -4.34 4.28 10.15
CA ILE A 46 -3.23 3.96 9.25
C ILE A 46 -3.38 4.71 7.91
N ALA A 47 -4.56 4.74 7.33
CA ALA A 47 -4.80 5.47 6.09
C ALA A 47 -4.56 6.99 6.23
N ASP A 48 -4.83 7.55 7.40
CA ASP A 48 -4.54 8.95 7.75
C ASP A 48 -3.06 9.20 8.11
N GLY A 49 -2.20 8.15 8.13
CA GLY A 49 -0.75 8.23 8.28
C GLY A 49 -0.21 7.92 9.68
N ASP A 50 -1.04 7.41 10.60
CA ASP A 50 -0.55 6.98 11.92
C ASP A 50 0.19 5.64 11.83
N LYS A 51 1.53 5.73 11.78
CA LYS A 51 2.41 4.55 11.73
C LYS A 51 2.36 3.70 13.01
N SER A 52 2.00 4.29 14.16
CA SER A 52 1.89 3.56 15.42
C SER A 52 0.73 2.56 15.42
N ALA A 53 -0.28 2.85 14.62
CA ALA A 53 -1.46 2.01 14.45
C ALA A 53 -1.15 0.65 13.78
N LEU A 54 -0.06 0.52 13.03
CA LEU A 54 0.36 -0.74 12.39
C LEU A 54 0.64 -1.84 13.41
N GLY A 55 1.36 -1.53 14.48
CA GLY A 55 1.62 -2.50 15.57
C GLY A 55 0.33 -2.94 16.27
N MET A 56 -0.58 -1.99 16.52
CA MET A 56 -1.88 -2.28 17.13
C MET A 56 -2.76 -3.15 16.23
N GLN A 57 -2.72 -2.93 14.91
CA GLN A 57 -3.45 -3.75 13.94
C GLN A 57 -3.07 -5.23 14.06
N LEU A 58 -1.76 -5.55 14.11
CA LEU A 58 -1.28 -6.93 14.19
C LEU A 58 -1.79 -7.66 15.44
N GLU A 59 -1.74 -7.00 16.59
CA GLU A 59 -2.23 -7.60 17.84
C GLU A 59 -3.76 -7.75 17.84
N LEU A 60 -4.47 -6.77 17.30
CA LEU A 60 -5.92 -6.82 17.23
C LEU A 60 -6.41 -7.93 16.28
N VAL A 61 -5.73 -8.16 15.16
CA VAL A 61 -6.03 -9.28 14.24
C VAL A 61 -5.90 -10.62 14.96
N LYS A 62 -4.88 -10.82 15.82
CA LYS A 62 -4.71 -12.04 16.64
C LYS A 62 -5.84 -12.21 17.64
N LEU A 63 -6.23 -11.14 18.35
CA LEU A 63 -7.33 -11.18 19.31
C LEU A 63 -8.67 -11.51 18.63
N ILE A 64 -8.92 -10.94 17.47
CA ILE A 64 -10.13 -11.22 16.66
C ILE A 64 -10.15 -12.69 16.23
N ASP A 65 -9.01 -13.22 15.78
CA ASP A 65 -8.87 -14.63 15.39
C ASP A 65 -9.27 -15.57 16.53
N GLN A 66 -8.68 -15.36 17.68
CA GLN A 66 -8.98 -16.16 18.89
C GLN A 66 -10.47 -16.03 19.28
N GLY A 67 -11.01 -14.82 19.25
CA GLY A 67 -12.40 -14.57 19.58
C GLY A 67 -13.37 -15.32 18.66
N PHE A 68 -13.16 -15.30 17.33
CA PHE A 68 -13.99 -16.06 16.41
C PHE A 68 -13.81 -17.57 16.53
N ARG A 69 -12.59 -18.06 16.79
CA ARG A 69 -12.34 -19.51 16.99
C ARG A 69 -13.07 -20.03 18.22
N ASN A 70 -13.17 -19.23 19.28
CA ASN A 70 -13.78 -19.62 20.56
C ASN A 70 -15.29 -19.32 20.65
N MET A 71 -15.84 -18.54 19.69
CA MET A 71 -17.26 -18.17 19.70
C MET A 71 -18.17 -19.38 19.53
N SER A 72 -19.31 -19.41 20.24
CA SER A 72 -20.29 -20.45 20.03
C SER A 72 -20.90 -20.41 18.64
N ALA A 73 -21.33 -21.54 18.09
CA ALA A 73 -22.03 -21.59 16.79
C ALA A 73 -23.34 -20.80 16.80
N ALA A 74 -24.02 -20.72 17.95
CA ALA A 74 -25.26 -19.96 18.11
C ALA A 74 -24.98 -18.45 17.98
N ASP A 75 -23.96 -17.95 18.68
CA ASP A 75 -23.59 -16.54 18.62
C ASP A 75 -23.07 -16.16 17.23
N LEU A 76 -22.32 -17.06 16.57
CA LEU A 76 -21.77 -16.80 15.25
C LEU A 76 -22.88 -16.64 14.18
N ARG A 77 -24.02 -17.31 14.32
CA ARG A 77 -25.18 -17.17 13.43
C ARG A 77 -25.90 -15.83 13.55
N GLU A 78 -25.66 -15.09 14.62
CA GLU A 78 -26.19 -13.74 14.69
C GLU A 78 -25.66 -12.89 13.52
N PRO A 79 -26.53 -12.16 12.79
CA PRO A 79 -26.12 -11.43 11.57
C PRO A 79 -24.95 -10.47 11.78
N LYS A 80 -24.82 -9.86 12.97
CA LYS A 80 -23.71 -8.96 13.30
C LYS A 80 -22.37 -9.69 13.36
N ASN A 81 -22.35 -10.90 13.95
CA ASN A 81 -21.14 -11.70 14.11
C ASN A 81 -20.75 -12.39 12.79
N ALA A 82 -21.73 -12.92 12.06
CA ALA A 82 -21.50 -13.52 10.75
C ALA A 82 -20.88 -12.51 9.75
N LYS A 83 -21.46 -11.29 9.66
CA LYS A 83 -20.89 -10.21 8.84
C LYS A 83 -19.52 -9.77 9.33
N ALA A 84 -19.30 -9.73 10.64
CA ALA A 84 -18.01 -9.35 11.22
C ALA A 84 -16.92 -10.38 10.90
N LEU A 85 -17.22 -11.69 10.93
CA LEU A 85 -16.26 -12.72 10.52
C LEU A 85 -15.86 -12.57 9.05
N ILE A 86 -16.81 -12.31 8.15
CA ILE A 86 -16.50 -12.09 6.73
C ILE A 86 -15.73 -10.78 6.53
N SER A 87 -16.10 -9.71 7.26
CA SER A 87 -15.35 -8.44 7.22
C SER A 87 -13.92 -8.62 7.71
N TYR A 88 -13.71 -9.37 8.80
CA TYR A 88 -12.40 -9.74 9.29
C TYR A 88 -11.56 -10.45 8.22
N ALA A 89 -12.15 -11.43 7.54
CA ALA A 89 -11.49 -12.13 6.45
C ALA A 89 -11.07 -11.18 5.31
N MET A 90 -11.95 -10.25 4.92
CA MET A 90 -11.65 -9.25 3.87
C MET A 90 -10.61 -8.20 4.31
N ALA A 91 -10.48 -7.95 5.62
CA ALA A 91 -9.55 -6.99 6.20
C ALA A 91 -8.16 -7.59 6.54
N GLY A 92 -7.79 -8.73 5.94
CA GLY A 92 -6.52 -9.40 6.16
C GLY A 92 -6.54 -10.44 7.28
N GLY A 93 -7.72 -10.91 7.68
CA GLY A 93 -7.89 -11.96 8.68
C GLY A 93 -7.46 -13.34 8.19
N ASN A 94 -7.19 -14.26 9.13
CA ASN A 94 -6.73 -15.61 8.86
C ASN A 94 -7.79 -16.43 8.06
N PRO A 95 -7.45 -16.93 6.86
CA PRO A 95 -8.37 -17.74 6.04
C PRO A 95 -8.84 -19.03 6.74
N GLU A 96 -7.99 -19.65 7.56
CA GLU A 96 -8.36 -20.86 8.30
C GLU A 96 -9.51 -20.61 9.27
N THR A 97 -9.59 -19.44 9.89
CA THR A 97 -10.66 -19.09 10.81
C THR A 97 -12.00 -19.03 10.08
N LEU A 98 -12.06 -18.38 8.93
CA LEU A 98 -13.26 -18.40 8.09
C LEU A 98 -13.58 -19.82 7.63
N GLN A 99 -12.60 -20.61 7.22
CA GLN A 99 -12.78 -21.97 6.75
C GLN A 99 -13.34 -22.90 7.85
N THR A 100 -12.76 -22.88 9.03
CA THR A 100 -13.16 -23.75 10.15
C THR A 100 -14.54 -23.39 10.71
N ARG A 101 -14.90 -22.08 10.64
CA ARG A 101 -16.17 -21.57 11.17
C ARG A 101 -17.29 -21.54 10.13
N LEU A 102 -17.01 -21.89 8.85
CA LEU A 102 -17.97 -21.80 7.76
C LEU A 102 -19.26 -22.61 8.02
N ALA A 103 -19.14 -23.83 8.56
CA ALA A 103 -20.29 -24.69 8.87
C ALA A 103 -21.20 -24.12 9.97
N ASP A 104 -20.66 -23.27 10.82
CA ASP A 104 -21.39 -22.65 11.93
C ASP A 104 -22.22 -21.44 11.49
N LEU A 105 -21.93 -20.86 10.31
CA LEU A 105 -22.64 -19.67 9.80
C LEU A 105 -24.10 -19.95 9.37
N GLY A 106 -24.43 -21.20 8.99
CA GLY A 106 -25.75 -21.53 8.53
C GLY A 106 -25.79 -22.62 7.46
N GLY A 107 -26.92 -22.74 6.76
CA GLY A 107 -27.09 -23.66 5.64
C GLY A 107 -26.39 -23.18 4.38
N ARG A 108 -26.08 -24.08 3.44
CA ARG A 108 -25.34 -23.73 2.19
C ARG A 108 -26.10 -22.74 1.28
N ASP A 109 -27.41 -22.67 1.42
CA ASP A 109 -28.28 -21.80 0.61
C ASP A 109 -28.43 -20.39 1.20
N ASP A 110 -27.93 -20.17 2.43
CA ASP A 110 -27.97 -18.87 3.06
C ASP A 110 -27.05 -17.87 2.32
N GLU A 111 -27.51 -16.67 2.11
CA GLU A 111 -26.76 -15.62 1.41
C GLU A 111 -25.41 -15.34 2.10
N ILE A 112 -25.42 -15.28 3.44
CA ILE A 112 -24.21 -15.04 4.23
C ILE A 112 -23.17 -16.15 4.05
N VAL A 113 -23.60 -17.42 3.93
CA VAL A 113 -22.73 -18.57 3.69
C VAL A 113 -22.17 -18.52 2.26
N ARG A 114 -22.99 -18.15 1.27
CA ARG A 114 -22.52 -17.98 -0.12
C ARG A 114 -21.45 -16.88 -0.21
N LEU A 115 -21.63 -15.76 0.49
CA LEU A 115 -20.63 -14.70 0.58
C LEU A 115 -19.36 -15.19 1.27
N ALA A 116 -19.48 -15.88 2.41
CA ALA A 116 -18.33 -16.43 3.14
C ALA A 116 -17.51 -17.39 2.26
N ILE A 117 -18.18 -18.28 1.50
CA ILE A 117 -17.50 -19.18 0.56
C ILE A 117 -16.78 -18.38 -0.54
N ALA A 118 -17.42 -17.35 -1.10
CA ALA A 118 -16.81 -16.54 -2.14
C ALA A 118 -15.55 -15.81 -1.65
N ILE A 119 -15.59 -15.27 -0.43
CA ILE A 119 -14.42 -14.61 0.20
C ILE A 119 -13.33 -15.63 0.53
N LEU A 120 -13.67 -16.81 1.04
CA LEU A 120 -12.70 -17.86 1.31
C LEU A 120 -11.98 -18.31 0.02
N VAL A 121 -12.74 -18.47 -1.07
CA VAL A 121 -12.19 -18.81 -2.39
C VAL A 121 -11.26 -17.71 -2.92
N TYR A 122 -11.64 -16.45 -2.70
CA TYR A 122 -10.78 -15.30 -3.02
C TYR A 122 -9.47 -15.34 -2.23
N GLN A 123 -9.54 -15.53 -0.90
CA GLN A 123 -8.36 -15.60 -0.04
C GLN A 123 -7.42 -16.78 -0.39
N LYS A 124 -7.96 -17.85 -0.97
CA LYS A 124 -7.18 -19.00 -1.48
C LYS A 124 -6.62 -18.78 -2.89
N GLY A 125 -6.69 -17.56 -3.44
CA GLY A 125 -6.14 -17.23 -4.75
C GLY A 125 -6.99 -17.69 -5.96
N ALA A 126 -8.14 -18.35 -5.75
CA ALA A 126 -8.98 -18.81 -6.83
C ALA A 126 -9.89 -17.69 -7.39
N GLY A 127 -9.27 -16.63 -7.91
CA GLY A 127 -9.94 -15.39 -8.34
C GLY A 127 -11.08 -15.60 -9.33
N ARG A 128 -10.92 -16.46 -10.37
CA ARG A 128 -11.99 -16.76 -11.34
C ARG A 128 -13.23 -17.38 -10.69
N THR A 129 -13.03 -18.26 -9.73
CA THR A 129 -14.15 -18.88 -8.99
C THR A 129 -14.82 -17.88 -8.06
N ALA A 130 -14.05 -17.00 -7.41
CA ALA A 130 -14.56 -15.91 -6.58
C ALA A 130 -15.38 -14.93 -7.43
N GLU A 131 -14.89 -14.50 -8.59
CA GLU A 131 -15.60 -13.65 -9.55
C GLU A 131 -16.95 -14.23 -9.93
N ALA A 132 -17.00 -15.52 -10.33
CA ALA A 132 -18.25 -16.19 -10.70
C ALA A 132 -19.25 -16.26 -9.54
N ARG A 133 -18.78 -16.37 -8.29
CA ARG A 133 -19.65 -16.41 -7.09
C ARG A 133 -20.13 -15.05 -6.66
N LEU A 134 -19.38 -13.99 -6.95
CA LEU A 134 -19.70 -12.61 -6.56
C LEU A 134 -20.42 -11.82 -7.66
N LYS A 135 -20.57 -12.34 -8.88
CA LYS A 135 -21.09 -11.60 -10.04
C LYS A 135 -22.45 -10.94 -9.80
N ASP A 136 -23.34 -11.63 -9.07
CA ASP A 136 -24.71 -11.17 -8.80
C ASP A 136 -24.82 -10.38 -7.47
N VAL A 137 -23.71 -10.20 -6.76
CA VAL A 137 -23.63 -9.42 -5.51
C VAL A 137 -23.54 -7.94 -5.87
N ASP A 138 -24.48 -7.14 -5.36
CA ASP A 138 -24.47 -5.68 -5.55
C ASP A 138 -23.97 -4.98 -4.28
N PRO A 139 -22.71 -4.49 -4.26
CA PRO A 139 -22.14 -3.81 -3.11
C PRO A 139 -22.97 -2.60 -2.65
N MET A 140 -23.56 -1.86 -3.61
CA MET A 140 -24.35 -0.67 -3.29
C MET A 140 -25.66 -1.01 -2.57
N LYS A 141 -26.30 -2.15 -2.92
CA LYS A 141 -27.50 -2.62 -2.21
C LYS A 141 -27.19 -3.13 -0.81
N ILE A 142 -26.05 -3.79 -0.64
CA ILE A 142 -25.59 -4.26 0.68
C ILE A 142 -25.27 -3.08 1.58
N GLY A 143 -24.61 -2.06 1.04
CA GLY A 143 -24.34 -0.78 1.69
C GLY A 143 -23.32 -0.84 2.82
N GLY A 144 -22.96 0.34 3.33
CA GLY A 144 -22.03 0.52 4.45
C GLY A 144 -20.65 -0.08 4.18
N LEU A 145 -19.85 -0.20 5.24
CA LEU A 145 -18.48 -0.68 5.13
C LEU A 145 -18.39 -2.14 4.65
N PHE A 146 -19.37 -2.98 4.99
CA PHE A 146 -19.41 -4.37 4.51
C PHE A 146 -19.60 -4.42 2.98
N GLY A 147 -20.49 -3.59 2.43
CA GLY A 147 -20.63 -3.42 0.98
C GLY A 147 -19.37 -2.85 0.33
N ALA A 148 -18.68 -1.92 1.00
CA ALA A 148 -17.43 -1.36 0.50
C ALA A 148 -16.34 -2.43 0.36
N TYR A 149 -16.14 -3.28 1.36
CA TYR A 149 -15.21 -4.41 1.27
C TYR A 149 -15.57 -5.37 0.13
N LEU A 150 -16.87 -5.69 -0.03
CA LEU A 150 -17.31 -6.55 -1.13
C LEU A 150 -17.05 -5.90 -2.49
N GLY A 151 -17.25 -4.59 -2.63
CA GLY A 151 -16.90 -3.84 -3.83
C GLY A 151 -15.42 -3.91 -4.12
N LEU A 152 -14.57 -3.73 -3.09
CA LEU A 152 -13.12 -3.83 -3.23
C LEU A 152 -12.70 -5.24 -3.71
N VAL A 153 -13.19 -6.31 -3.07
CA VAL A 153 -12.87 -7.70 -3.44
C VAL A 153 -13.39 -8.03 -4.85
N ARG A 154 -14.61 -7.62 -5.19
CA ARG A 154 -15.14 -7.80 -6.56
C ARG A 154 -14.27 -7.14 -7.61
N GLY A 155 -13.90 -5.88 -7.41
CA GLY A 155 -13.02 -5.16 -8.31
C GLY A 155 -11.66 -5.83 -8.49
N LEU A 156 -11.13 -6.47 -7.43
CA LEU A 156 -9.85 -7.18 -7.48
C LEU A 156 -9.92 -8.49 -8.29
N VAL A 157 -11.05 -9.20 -8.27
CA VAL A 157 -11.20 -10.49 -8.99
C VAL A 157 -11.77 -10.34 -10.39
N THR A 158 -12.44 -9.23 -10.68
CA THR A 158 -13.06 -8.94 -11.98
C THR A 158 -11.99 -8.61 -13.02
N LYS A 159 -12.07 -9.29 -14.18
CA LYS A 159 -11.12 -9.10 -15.29
C LYS A 159 -11.48 -7.95 -16.22
N ASP A 160 -12.78 -7.64 -16.33
CA ASP A 160 -13.26 -6.55 -17.14
C ASP A 160 -13.06 -5.20 -16.43
N ASP A 161 -12.24 -4.33 -17.04
CA ASP A 161 -11.85 -3.05 -16.47
C ASP A 161 -13.06 -2.13 -16.16
N GLU A 162 -14.14 -2.18 -16.96
CA GLU A 162 -15.30 -1.35 -16.72
C GLU A 162 -16.11 -1.85 -15.50
N SER A 163 -16.24 -3.15 -15.34
CA SER A 163 -16.88 -3.74 -14.17
C SER A 163 -16.03 -3.54 -12.91
N ALA A 164 -14.70 -3.73 -12.99
CA ALA A 164 -13.79 -3.46 -11.89
C ALA A 164 -13.83 -2.00 -11.46
N ARG A 165 -13.85 -1.06 -12.42
CA ARG A 165 -14.00 0.37 -12.15
C ARG A 165 -15.26 0.69 -11.35
N LYS A 166 -16.40 0.12 -11.77
CA LYS A 166 -17.69 0.30 -11.06
C LYS A 166 -17.62 -0.24 -9.63
N ASP A 167 -17.00 -1.38 -9.44
CA ASP A 167 -16.87 -2.01 -8.13
C ASP A 167 -15.94 -1.19 -7.20
N PHE A 168 -14.81 -0.69 -7.70
CA PHE A 168 -13.95 0.21 -6.92
C PHE A 168 -14.60 1.58 -6.67
N ASP A 169 -15.37 2.11 -7.62
CA ASP A 169 -16.17 3.31 -7.40
C ASP A 169 -17.22 3.08 -6.29
N ALA A 170 -17.90 1.93 -6.28
CA ALA A 170 -18.82 1.57 -5.20
C ALA A 170 -18.08 1.48 -3.85
N ALA A 171 -16.91 0.84 -3.82
CA ALA A 171 -16.10 0.70 -2.60
C ALA A 171 -15.75 2.06 -1.98
N ARG A 172 -15.18 2.98 -2.77
CA ARG A 172 -14.80 4.31 -2.27
C ARG A 172 -16.00 5.19 -1.88
N LEU A 173 -17.14 5.04 -2.54
CA LEU A 173 -18.35 5.81 -2.24
C LEU A 173 -19.05 5.33 -0.97
N LEU A 174 -18.99 4.03 -0.67
CA LEU A 174 -19.60 3.43 0.52
C LEU A 174 -18.78 3.63 1.79
N ALA A 175 -17.47 3.86 1.65
CA ALA A 175 -16.55 4.00 2.78
C ALA A 175 -15.57 5.18 2.58
N PRO A 176 -16.08 6.42 2.45
CA PRO A 176 -15.20 7.58 2.29
C PRO A 176 -14.37 7.81 3.57
N GLY A 177 -13.10 8.13 3.40
CA GLY A 177 -12.18 8.40 4.48
C GLY A 177 -11.57 7.18 5.15
N THR A 178 -11.72 6.01 4.54
CA THR A 178 -11.24 4.75 5.10
C THR A 178 -10.09 4.16 4.29
N LEU A 179 -9.41 3.17 4.85
CA LEU A 179 -8.42 2.38 4.12
C LEU A 179 -9.01 1.70 2.87
N VAL A 180 -10.32 1.42 2.85
CA VAL A 180 -11.01 0.86 1.68
C VAL A 180 -11.09 1.88 0.54
N GLU A 181 -11.40 3.15 0.83
CA GLU A 181 -11.35 4.22 -0.18
C GLU A 181 -9.93 4.38 -0.71
N GLU A 182 -8.94 4.42 0.17
CA GLU A 182 -7.52 4.54 -0.17
C GLU A 182 -7.11 3.44 -1.17
N ALA A 183 -7.39 2.17 -0.85
CA ALA A 183 -7.09 1.03 -1.72
C ALA A 183 -7.84 1.12 -3.06
N ALA A 184 -9.12 1.50 -3.04
CA ALA A 184 -9.92 1.65 -4.25
C ALA A 184 -9.37 2.74 -5.18
N LEU A 185 -8.92 3.88 -4.64
CA LEU A 185 -8.33 4.97 -5.42
C LEU A 185 -7.05 4.50 -6.15
N ARG A 186 -6.15 3.79 -5.46
CA ARG A 186 -4.94 3.24 -6.12
C ARG A 186 -5.30 2.29 -7.27
N ARG A 187 -6.28 1.41 -7.09
CA ARG A 187 -6.73 0.50 -8.16
C ARG A 187 -7.42 1.22 -9.31
N LEU A 188 -8.18 2.26 -9.04
CA LEU A 188 -8.79 3.09 -10.07
C LEU A 188 -7.74 3.80 -10.94
N MET A 189 -6.63 4.27 -10.35
CA MET A 189 -5.53 4.84 -11.13
C MET A 189 -4.98 3.83 -12.15
N THR A 190 -4.70 2.59 -11.72
CA THR A 190 -4.24 1.51 -12.61
C THR A 190 -5.22 1.27 -13.76
N ILE A 191 -6.52 1.26 -13.47
CA ILE A 191 -7.57 1.05 -14.49
C ILE A 191 -7.60 2.21 -15.47
N HIS A 192 -7.62 3.47 -14.99
CA HIS A 192 -7.67 4.64 -15.85
C HIS A 192 -6.43 4.76 -16.74
N LYS A 193 -5.23 4.43 -16.22
CA LYS A 193 -4.00 4.33 -16.99
C LYS A 193 -4.13 3.31 -18.14
N ARG A 194 -4.61 2.08 -17.85
CA ARG A 194 -4.81 1.05 -18.89
C ARG A 194 -5.84 1.46 -19.94
N ARG A 195 -6.87 2.16 -19.52
CA ARG A 195 -7.95 2.63 -20.40
C ARG A 195 -7.60 3.88 -21.19
N GLN A 196 -6.40 4.43 -21.01
CA GLN A 196 -5.98 5.69 -21.63
C GLN A 196 -6.95 6.84 -21.33
N ASP A 197 -7.41 6.95 -20.07
CA ASP A 197 -8.32 7.99 -19.58
C ASP A 197 -7.57 8.96 -18.64
N PRO A 198 -6.85 9.97 -19.21
CA PRO A 198 -6.02 10.87 -18.43
C PRO A 198 -6.82 11.74 -17.47
N HIS A 199 -8.01 12.19 -17.88
CA HIS A 199 -8.86 13.04 -17.04
C HIS A 199 -9.34 12.33 -15.78
N SER A 200 -9.80 11.08 -15.90
CA SER A 200 -10.20 10.30 -14.73
C SER A 200 -9.01 9.88 -13.88
N PHE A 201 -7.86 9.60 -14.49
CA PHE A 201 -6.61 9.32 -13.79
C PHE A 201 -6.21 10.49 -12.89
N LEU A 202 -6.11 11.71 -13.42
CA LEU A 202 -5.76 12.91 -12.64
C LEU A 202 -6.77 13.20 -11.53
N ARG A 203 -8.06 13.05 -11.80
CA ARG A 203 -9.11 13.25 -10.79
C ARG A 203 -8.98 12.29 -9.61
N VAL A 204 -8.64 11.03 -9.86
CA VAL A 204 -8.41 10.02 -8.81
C VAL A 204 -7.10 10.30 -8.07
N ALA A 205 -6.04 10.64 -8.80
CA ALA A 205 -4.74 11.01 -8.24
C ALA A 205 -4.84 12.24 -7.32
N SER A 206 -5.52 13.30 -7.76
CA SER A 206 -5.78 14.50 -6.97
C SER A 206 -6.51 14.18 -5.65
N ARG A 207 -7.51 13.29 -5.70
CA ARG A 207 -8.23 12.85 -4.50
C ARG A 207 -7.32 12.11 -3.53
N TYR A 208 -6.45 11.23 -4.04
CA TYR A 208 -5.47 10.52 -3.23
C TYR A 208 -4.46 11.48 -2.60
N ALA A 209 -3.84 12.35 -3.40
CA ALA A 209 -2.82 13.30 -2.94
C ALA A 209 -3.33 14.21 -1.82
N ARG A 210 -4.59 14.66 -1.92
CA ARG A 210 -5.20 15.52 -0.88
C ARG A 210 -5.44 14.83 0.46
N ARG A 211 -5.65 13.51 0.47
CA ARG A 211 -6.11 12.85 1.68
C ARG A 211 -5.17 11.78 2.20
N TYR A 212 -4.57 11.00 1.33
CA TYR A 212 -3.88 9.77 1.69
C TYR A 212 -2.37 9.81 1.47
N ILE A 213 -1.80 10.99 1.21
CA ILE A 213 -0.35 11.09 0.93
C ILE A 213 0.52 10.71 2.13
N ALA A 214 0.00 10.81 3.36
CA ALA A 214 0.68 10.37 4.57
C ALA A 214 0.51 8.87 4.87
N SER A 215 -0.34 8.16 4.12
CA SER A 215 -0.55 6.72 4.27
C SER A 215 0.74 5.95 4.01
N PRO A 216 1.00 4.83 4.71
CA PRO A 216 2.14 3.96 4.40
C PRO A 216 2.10 3.39 2.97
N TYR A 217 0.93 3.39 2.33
CA TYR A 217 0.76 2.97 0.94
C TYR A 217 1.00 4.08 -0.10
N ALA A 218 1.37 5.29 0.33
CA ALA A 218 1.66 6.42 -0.56
C ALA A 218 2.81 6.13 -1.54
N VAL A 219 3.76 5.26 -1.17
CA VAL A 219 4.82 4.80 -2.08
C VAL A 219 4.24 4.10 -3.33
N GLN A 220 3.22 3.25 -3.15
CA GLN A 220 2.54 2.59 -4.27
C GLN A 220 1.75 3.60 -5.11
N PHE A 221 1.11 4.58 -4.48
CA PHE A 221 0.47 5.68 -5.17
C PHE A 221 1.48 6.48 -6.01
N ALA A 222 2.61 6.88 -5.44
CA ALA A 222 3.65 7.63 -6.13
C ALA A 222 4.17 6.86 -7.36
N ALA A 223 4.44 5.55 -7.20
CA ALA A 223 4.86 4.70 -8.31
C ALA A 223 3.82 4.63 -9.44
N GLU A 224 2.54 4.45 -9.09
CA GLU A 224 1.46 4.40 -10.07
C GLU A 224 1.18 5.76 -10.71
N PHE A 225 1.33 6.85 -9.94
CA PHE A 225 1.19 8.22 -10.44
C PHE A 225 2.27 8.54 -11.48
N VAL A 226 3.53 8.29 -11.14
CA VAL A 226 4.66 8.49 -12.07
C VAL A 226 4.47 7.67 -13.34
N ALA A 227 4.20 6.35 -13.21
CA ALA A 227 3.98 5.49 -14.37
C ALA A 227 2.78 5.92 -15.21
N GLY A 228 1.72 6.45 -14.59
CA GLY A 228 0.55 6.93 -15.29
C GLY A 228 0.81 8.23 -16.04
N VAL A 229 1.50 9.18 -15.43
CA VAL A 229 1.88 10.45 -16.08
C VAL A 229 2.73 10.16 -17.32
N ILE A 230 3.74 9.30 -17.22
CA ILE A 230 4.61 8.95 -18.34
C ILE A 230 3.84 8.24 -19.47
N VAL A 231 3.04 7.21 -19.14
CA VAL A 231 2.27 6.44 -20.14
C VAL A 231 1.23 7.28 -20.86
N LEU A 232 0.65 8.28 -20.18
CA LEU A 232 -0.40 9.14 -20.70
C LEU A 232 0.13 10.49 -21.18
N ASP A 233 1.46 10.69 -21.21
CA ASP A 233 2.06 11.92 -21.72
C ASP A 233 1.59 12.23 -23.15
N GLY A 234 1.43 13.52 -23.47
CA GLY A 234 0.85 13.97 -24.73
C GLY A 234 -0.68 13.86 -24.86
N GLN A 235 -1.35 13.09 -23.98
CA GLN A 235 -2.80 13.05 -23.84
C GLN A 235 -3.28 13.74 -22.57
N MET A 236 -2.36 14.03 -21.66
CA MET A 236 -2.61 14.58 -20.32
C MET A 236 -2.37 16.09 -20.33
N ASP A 237 -3.24 16.81 -19.65
CA ASP A 237 -3.02 18.22 -19.36
C ASP A 237 -1.91 18.35 -18.31
N ILE A 238 -0.83 19.02 -18.66
CA ILE A 238 0.31 19.24 -17.78
C ILE A 238 -0.09 20.03 -16.52
N GLU A 239 -0.97 21.03 -16.66
CA GLU A 239 -1.47 21.82 -15.54
C GLU A 239 -2.16 20.92 -14.50
N GLY A 240 -2.91 19.92 -14.97
CA GLY A 240 -3.54 18.92 -14.10
C GLY A 240 -2.53 18.04 -13.38
N VAL A 241 -1.39 17.72 -13.98
CA VAL A 241 -0.29 16.99 -13.30
C VAL A 241 0.31 17.86 -12.21
N LEU A 242 0.63 19.13 -12.55
CA LEU A 242 1.21 20.09 -11.60
C LEU A 242 0.26 20.34 -10.41
N GLU A 243 -1.06 20.48 -10.67
CA GLU A 243 -2.05 20.62 -9.60
C GLU A 243 -2.04 19.43 -8.62
N VAL A 244 -1.92 18.18 -9.12
CA VAL A 244 -1.83 17.00 -8.26
C VAL A 244 -0.57 17.05 -7.40
N VAL A 245 0.56 17.46 -7.97
CA VAL A 245 1.83 17.58 -7.25
C VAL A 245 1.77 18.68 -6.18
N GLU A 246 1.14 19.82 -6.48
CA GLU A 246 0.96 20.93 -5.53
C GLU A 246 0.13 20.56 -4.29
N PHE A 247 -0.79 19.58 -4.40
CA PHE A 247 -1.52 19.08 -3.23
C PHE A 247 -0.66 18.25 -2.28
N MET A 248 0.52 17.82 -2.71
CA MET A 248 1.41 17.03 -1.87
C MET A 248 2.20 17.98 -0.95
N PRO A 249 2.19 17.76 0.37
CA PRO A 249 3.06 18.49 1.27
C PRO A 249 4.51 18.04 1.11
N GLU A 250 5.47 18.91 1.48
CA GLU A 250 6.86 18.47 1.64
C GLU A 250 6.97 17.45 2.80
N PRO A 251 7.85 16.42 2.70
CA PRO A 251 8.81 16.16 1.60
C PRO A 251 8.25 15.30 0.45
N TYR A 252 6.97 14.91 0.48
CA TYR A 252 6.38 14.01 -0.54
C TYR A 252 6.38 14.63 -1.93
N ARG A 253 6.16 15.95 -2.02
CA ARG A 253 6.16 16.70 -3.28
C ARG A 253 7.52 16.56 -3.98
N SER A 254 8.61 16.94 -3.30
CA SER A 254 9.96 16.86 -3.83
C SER A 254 10.32 15.44 -4.27
N ALA A 255 10.00 14.42 -3.48
CA ALA A 255 10.27 13.03 -3.84
C ALA A 255 9.53 12.58 -5.12
N VAL A 256 8.26 12.99 -5.30
CA VAL A 256 7.48 12.65 -6.49
C VAL A 256 7.98 13.42 -7.71
N VAL A 257 8.31 14.73 -7.59
CA VAL A 257 8.84 15.54 -8.68
C VAL A 257 10.15 14.96 -9.19
N VAL A 258 11.09 14.64 -8.29
CA VAL A 258 12.38 14.04 -8.67
C VAL A 258 12.18 12.73 -9.43
N ARG A 259 11.27 11.87 -8.94
CA ARG A 259 10.98 10.60 -9.60
C ARG A 259 10.33 10.78 -10.98
N LEU A 260 9.42 11.75 -11.12
CA LEU A 260 8.83 12.13 -12.41
C LEU A 260 9.89 12.65 -13.38
N MET A 261 10.75 13.58 -12.94
CA MET A 261 11.82 14.14 -13.76
C MET A 261 12.77 13.03 -14.25
N ARG A 262 13.20 12.15 -13.36
CA ARG A 262 14.04 10.99 -13.71
C ARG A 262 13.41 10.14 -14.80
N GLN A 263 12.17 9.70 -14.60
CA GLN A 263 11.50 8.83 -15.56
C GLN A 263 11.24 9.53 -16.88
N ALA A 264 10.80 10.80 -16.83
CA ALA A 264 10.57 11.63 -18.01
C ALA A 264 11.85 11.86 -18.81
N THR A 265 12.98 12.07 -18.14
CA THR A 265 14.30 12.22 -18.79
C THR A 265 14.72 10.93 -19.48
N VAL A 266 14.61 9.78 -18.80
CA VAL A 266 14.98 8.48 -19.38
C VAL A 266 14.14 8.13 -20.60
N GLU A 267 12.85 8.51 -20.61
CA GLU A 267 11.92 8.22 -21.70
C GLU A 267 11.83 9.35 -22.75
N GLY A 268 12.56 10.47 -22.57
CA GLY A 268 12.67 11.56 -23.54
C GLY A 268 11.50 12.55 -23.54
N HIS A 269 10.75 12.64 -22.45
CA HIS A 269 9.61 13.57 -22.28
C HIS A 269 10.06 14.99 -21.91
N SER A 270 10.86 15.64 -22.75
CA SER A 270 11.54 16.91 -22.47
C SER A 270 10.61 18.07 -22.07
N SER A 271 9.39 18.11 -22.62
CA SER A 271 8.41 19.14 -22.28
C SER A 271 7.91 18.99 -20.83
N LEU A 272 7.67 17.75 -20.39
CA LEU A 272 7.29 17.44 -19.01
C LEU A 272 8.40 17.82 -18.02
N VAL A 273 9.64 17.46 -18.34
CA VAL A 273 10.82 17.79 -17.50
C VAL A 273 10.94 19.30 -17.30
N ARG A 274 10.78 20.11 -18.37
CA ARG A 274 10.85 21.58 -18.29
C ARG A 274 9.80 22.16 -17.34
N HIS A 275 8.54 21.72 -17.43
CA HIS A 275 7.50 22.22 -16.55
C HIS A 275 7.69 21.76 -15.09
N LEU A 276 8.22 20.54 -14.87
CA LEU A 276 8.53 20.08 -13.54
C LEU A 276 9.69 20.86 -12.92
N ALA A 277 10.69 21.28 -13.71
CA ALA A 277 11.79 22.12 -13.23
C ALA A 277 11.29 23.48 -12.72
N GLU A 278 10.23 24.05 -13.31
CA GLU A 278 9.62 25.30 -12.87
C GLU A 278 8.96 25.20 -11.47
N LEU A 279 8.57 23.98 -11.05
CA LEU A 279 8.01 23.73 -9.71
C LEU A 279 9.08 23.60 -8.64
N MET A 280 10.34 23.44 -9.04
CA MET A 280 11.43 23.35 -8.08
C MET A 280 11.75 24.76 -7.57
N PRO A 281 11.99 24.95 -6.26
CA PRO A 281 12.42 26.25 -5.78
C PRO A 281 13.70 26.64 -6.52
N ALA A 282 13.67 27.79 -7.20
CA ALA A 282 14.90 28.43 -7.64
C ALA A 282 15.80 28.56 -6.42
N GLU A 283 17.09 28.24 -6.60
CA GLU A 283 18.15 28.23 -5.58
C GLU A 283 17.80 29.06 -4.35
N ALA A 284 17.69 28.43 -3.18
CA ALA A 284 17.32 29.11 -1.95
C ALA A 284 18.27 30.29 -1.75
N ASP A 285 17.70 31.50 -1.57
CA ASP A 285 18.39 32.68 -1.13
C ASP A 285 19.36 32.30 0.02
N GLU A 286 20.65 32.56 -0.14
CA GLU A 286 21.76 32.11 0.73
C GLU A 286 21.60 32.43 2.24
N THR A 287 20.44 32.93 2.65
CA THR A 287 20.15 33.41 4.01
C THR A 287 19.19 32.54 4.83
N SER A 288 18.61 31.49 4.28
CA SER A 288 17.76 30.55 5.00
C SER A 288 18.41 29.17 4.97
N GLU A 289 18.84 28.63 6.12
CA GLU A 289 19.20 27.21 6.24
C GLU A 289 17.89 26.39 6.13
N PRO A 290 17.57 25.78 4.97
CA PRO A 290 16.49 24.82 4.91
C PRO A 290 17.05 23.51 5.46
N GLU A 291 16.34 22.86 6.35
CA GLU A 291 16.49 21.45 6.67
C GLU A 291 16.08 20.59 5.46
N VAL A 292 16.73 20.81 4.32
CA VAL A 292 16.50 19.99 3.12
C VAL A 292 17.44 18.80 3.21
N ASP A 293 16.89 17.60 2.98
CA ASP A 293 17.67 16.38 2.94
C ASP A 293 18.73 16.51 1.82
N PRO A 294 20.04 16.53 2.11
CA PRO A 294 21.12 16.71 1.13
C PRO A 294 21.02 15.72 -0.04
N GLN A 295 20.39 14.57 0.19
CA GLN A 295 20.17 13.56 -0.83
C GLN A 295 19.12 13.99 -1.86
N ILE A 296 18.09 14.73 -1.43
CA ILE A 296 17.03 15.26 -2.32
C ILE A 296 17.63 16.36 -3.18
N ASP A 297 18.41 17.28 -2.61
CA ASP A 297 19.04 18.39 -3.34
C ASP A 297 20.01 17.90 -4.41
N ALA A 298 20.90 16.97 -4.06
CA ALA A 298 21.85 16.41 -5.01
C ALA A 298 21.16 15.69 -6.18
N ARG A 299 20.06 14.98 -5.90
CA ARG A 299 19.22 14.37 -6.93
C ARG A 299 18.56 15.40 -7.85
N GLN A 300 18.01 16.47 -7.27
CA GLN A 300 17.38 17.53 -8.02
C GLN A 300 18.38 18.19 -8.97
N ALA A 301 19.57 18.54 -8.46
CA ALA A 301 20.65 19.07 -9.26
C ALA A 301 21.02 18.12 -10.42
N LEU A 302 21.21 16.84 -10.14
CA LEU A 302 21.52 15.84 -11.15
C LEU A 302 20.49 15.81 -12.29
N TYR A 303 19.19 15.76 -11.97
CA TYR A 303 18.17 15.66 -13.01
C TYR A 303 17.92 16.98 -13.75
N ALA A 304 18.03 18.12 -13.07
CA ALA A 304 17.98 19.42 -13.71
C ALA A 304 19.08 19.55 -14.77
N GLN A 305 20.31 19.24 -14.43
CA GLN A 305 21.47 19.31 -15.33
C GLN A 305 21.33 18.35 -16.52
N ILE A 306 20.87 17.11 -16.28
CA ILE A 306 20.62 16.15 -17.38
C ILE A 306 19.57 16.68 -18.36
N SER A 307 18.54 17.38 -17.88
CA SER A 307 17.47 17.92 -18.74
C SER A 307 17.90 19.09 -19.60
N GLU A 308 18.96 19.81 -19.22
CA GLU A 308 19.49 20.97 -19.92
C GLU A 308 20.59 20.62 -20.93
N VAL A 309 21.05 19.34 -20.96
CA VAL A 309 22.11 18.91 -21.87
C VAL A 309 21.74 19.18 -23.35
N THR A 310 22.49 20.06 -24.00
CA THR A 310 22.45 20.25 -25.44
C THR A 310 23.87 20.16 -26.00
N SER A 311 24.04 19.98 -27.30
CA SER A 311 25.36 19.98 -27.93
C SER A 311 26.13 21.30 -27.78
N GLU A 312 25.43 22.39 -27.44
CA GLU A 312 26.01 23.72 -27.33
C GLU A 312 26.54 24.02 -25.89
N ASN A 313 25.98 23.37 -24.86
CA ASN A 313 26.32 23.63 -23.45
C ASN A 313 26.90 22.42 -22.72
N ILE A 314 27.27 21.37 -23.44
CA ILE A 314 27.70 20.08 -22.87
C ILE A 314 28.91 20.22 -21.91
N GLU A 315 29.84 21.16 -22.17
CA GLU A 315 30.99 21.43 -21.33
C GLU A 315 30.59 21.99 -19.96
N THR A 316 29.70 22.97 -19.93
CA THR A 316 29.22 23.59 -18.69
C THR A 316 28.41 22.62 -17.88
N VAL A 317 27.51 21.87 -18.50
CA VAL A 317 26.69 20.86 -17.84
C VAL A 317 27.55 19.73 -17.26
N MET A 318 28.66 19.36 -17.94
CA MET A 318 29.61 18.37 -17.38
C MET A 318 30.29 18.88 -16.12
N GLU A 319 30.73 20.14 -16.09
CA GLU A 319 31.35 20.74 -14.90
C GLU A 319 30.39 20.75 -13.72
N GLU A 320 29.12 21.08 -13.95
CA GLU A 320 28.07 21.10 -12.93
C GLU A 320 27.70 19.69 -12.44
N LEU A 321 27.63 18.70 -13.35
CA LEU A 321 27.42 17.29 -12.98
C LEU A 321 28.61 16.73 -12.18
N GLU A 322 29.85 17.09 -12.53
CA GLU A 322 31.05 16.65 -11.76
C GLU A 322 31.13 17.30 -10.37
N ALA A 323 30.49 18.45 -10.16
CA ALA A 323 30.43 19.15 -8.87
C ALA A 323 29.44 18.50 -7.88
N ILE A 324 28.53 17.64 -8.34
CA ILE A 324 27.55 16.97 -7.47
C ILE A 324 28.25 16.03 -6.49
N ASP A 325 27.90 16.16 -5.20
CA ASP A 325 28.43 15.27 -4.16
C ASP A 325 27.87 13.83 -4.31
N ARG A 326 28.71 12.95 -4.80
CA ARG A 326 28.39 11.54 -5.03
C ARG A 326 28.08 10.77 -3.75
N SER A 327 28.54 11.24 -2.60
CA SER A 327 28.38 10.51 -1.34
C SER A 327 26.93 10.53 -0.84
N VAL A 328 26.18 11.56 -1.22
CA VAL A 328 24.76 11.72 -0.86
C VAL A 328 23.80 11.15 -1.90
N LEU A 329 24.28 10.72 -3.07
CA LEU A 329 23.45 10.11 -4.12
C LEU A 329 23.16 8.63 -3.83
N SER A 330 22.00 8.13 -4.21
CA SER A 330 21.69 6.70 -4.21
C SER A 330 22.59 5.95 -5.22
N GLU A 331 22.73 4.62 -5.07
CA GLU A 331 23.54 3.81 -6.00
C GLU A 331 23.05 3.97 -7.45
N GLY A 332 21.74 3.95 -7.69
CA GLY A 332 21.17 4.12 -9.02
C GLY A 332 21.36 5.53 -9.61
N ASP A 333 21.39 6.57 -8.75
CA ASP A 333 21.67 7.95 -9.20
C ASP A 333 23.14 8.14 -9.51
N ARG A 334 24.04 7.48 -8.77
CA ARG A 334 25.48 7.45 -9.09
C ARG A 334 25.76 6.75 -10.44
N GLU A 335 25.11 5.62 -10.68
CA GLU A 335 25.22 4.91 -11.96
C GLU A 335 24.70 5.78 -13.11
N LEU A 336 23.58 6.51 -12.91
CA LEU A 336 23.08 7.46 -13.91
C LEU A 336 24.03 8.61 -14.17
N LEU A 337 24.59 9.22 -13.11
CA LEU A 337 25.62 10.25 -13.23
C LEU A 337 26.82 9.77 -14.02
N ASP A 338 27.35 8.58 -13.69
CA ASP A 338 28.50 7.98 -14.40
C ASP A 338 28.19 7.70 -15.87
N ALA A 339 26.98 7.21 -16.17
CA ALA A 339 26.55 6.96 -17.55
C ALA A 339 26.45 8.24 -18.37
N VAL A 340 25.86 9.31 -17.80
CA VAL A 340 25.72 10.61 -18.48
C VAL A 340 27.07 11.25 -18.71
N LEU A 341 27.98 11.26 -17.73
CA LEU A 341 29.35 11.76 -17.88
C LEU A 341 30.14 10.96 -18.93
N ALA A 342 29.97 9.63 -18.97
CA ALA A 342 30.60 8.80 -20.00
C ALA A 342 30.10 9.12 -21.41
N ILE A 343 28.78 9.32 -21.59
CA ILE A 343 28.18 9.71 -22.87
C ILE A 343 28.65 11.10 -23.28
N ALA A 344 28.67 12.08 -22.37
CA ALA A 344 29.11 13.43 -22.63
C ALA A 344 30.59 13.46 -23.06
N LYS A 345 31.46 12.70 -22.38
CA LYS A 345 32.90 12.54 -22.77
C LYS A 345 33.05 11.91 -24.15
N ALA A 346 32.26 10.88 -24.47
CA ALA A 346 32.31 10.24 -25.80
C ALA A 346 31.81 11.16 -26.92
N VAL A 347 30.91 12.10 -26.61
CA VAL A 347 30.43 13.11 -27.58
C VAL A 347 31.49 14.20 -27.80
N MET A 348 32.22 14.60 -26.77
CA MET A 348 33.23 15.66 -26.83
C MET A 348 34.56 15.16 -27.42
N ASP A 349 34.95 13.91 -27.17
CA ASP A 349 36.18 13.32 -27.73
C ASP A 349 35.86 11.92 -28.32
N PRO A 350 35.33 11.90 -29.56
CA PRO A 350 35.00 10.65 -30.23
C PRO A 350 36.29 9.90 -30.57
N GLU A 351 36.66 8.89 -29.79
CA GLU A 351 37.77 8.00 -30.17
C GLU A 351 37.54 7.44 -31.60
N PRO A 352 38.56 7.35 -32.45
CA PRO A 352 38.40 6.86 -33.80
C PRO A 352 38.00 5.37 -33.73
N THR A 353 36.79 5.09 -34.20
CA THR A 353 36.21 3.74 -34.26
C THR A 353 37.15 2.79 -34.99
N VAL A 354 37.80 1.90 -34.26
CA VAL A 354 38.45 0.72 -34.83
C VAL A 354 37.31 -0.16 -35.37
N THR A 355 37.21 -0.24 -36.69
CA THR A 355 36.28 -1.11 -37.38
C THR A 355 36.62 -2.58 -37.06
N ALA A 356 35.98 -3.10 -36.01
CA ALA A 356 36.01 -4.53 -35.72
C ALA A 356 35.00 -5.23 -36.64
N SER A 357 35.57 -6.12 -37.43
CA SER A 357 34.91 -7.05 -38.34
C SER A 357 33.70 -7.74 -37.70
N ILE A 358 32.52 -7.59 -38.31
CA ILE A 358 31.25 -8.19 -37.85
C ILE A 358 31.32 -9.69 -38.14
N GLY A 359 31.74 -10.48 -37.15
CA GLY A 359 31.45 -11.90 -37.10
C GLY A 359 30.01 -12.07 -36.55
N SER A 360 29.18 -12.76 -37.33
CA SER A 360 27.80 -13.07 -37.00
C SER A 360 27.69 -13.85 -35.67
N ALA A 361 27.29 -13.18 -34.59
CA ALA A 361 26.86 -13.84 -33.37
C ALA A 361 25.32 -13.84 -33.29
N PRO A 362 24.70 -14.90 -32.74
CA PRO A 362 23.24 -14.98 -32.63
C PRO A 362 22.67 -13.87 -31.75
N ALA A 363 21.53 -13.33 -32.16
CA ALA A 363 20.83 -12.26 -31.48
C ALA A 363 20.63 -12.59 -29.97
N PRO A 364 21.06 -11.71 -29.07
CA PRO A 364 20.77 -11.92 -27.67
C PRO A 364 19.26 -11.77 -27.42
N ARG A 365 18.70 -12.77 -26.69
CA ARG A 365 17.38 -12.61 -26.08
C ARG A 365 17.40 -11.29 -25.30
N ARG A 366 16.42 -10.45 -25.57
CA ARG A 366 16.10 -9.28 -24.73
C ARG A 366 15.59 -9.79 -23.38
N GLU A 367 16.46 -10.15 -22.49
CA GLU A 367 16.21 -10.03 -21.07
C GLU A 367 16.32 -8.54 -20.76
N SER A 368 15.27 -7.98 -20.20
CA SER A 368 15.25 -6.58 -19.78
C SER A 368 16.35 -6.39 -18.73
N VAL A 369 17.43 -5.71 -19.10
CA VAL A 369 18.57 -5.37 -18.24
C VAL A 369 18.21 -4.26 -17.22
N PHE A 370 17.00 -3.75 -17.27
CA PHE A 370 16.45 -2.86 -16.26
C PHE A 370 15.57 -3.64 -15.26
N LYS A 371 16.21 -4.33 -14.33
CA LYS A 371 15.64 -4.48 -13.00
C LYS A 371 15.59 -3.07 -12.43
N ALA A 372 14.38 -2.53 -12.22
CA ALA A 372 14.23 -1.29 -11.49
C ALA A 372 15.04 -1.42 -10.19
N PRO A 373 15.91 -0.47 -9.83
CA PRO A 373 16.56 -0.51 -8.53
C PRO A 373 15.47 -0.56 -7.48
N GLU A 374 15.53 -1.55 -6.60
CA GLU A 374 14.80 -1.55 -5.36
C GLU A 374 15.33 -0.33 -4.60
N ASP A 375 14.54 0.75 -4.59
CA ASP A 375 14.89 1.97 -3.87
C ASP A 375 15.12 1.58 -2.41
N ASP A 376 16.32 1.87 -1.89
CA ASP A 376 16.65 1.91 -0.47
C ASP A 376 15.86 3.06 0.20
N MET A 377 14.55 2.92 0.26
CA MET A 377 13.74 3.62 1.25
C MET A 377 13.82 2.82 2.55
N PRO A 378 13.96 3.47 3.72
CA PRO A 378 14.04 2.76 4.98
C PRO A 378 12.89 1.79 5.07
N ASP A 379 13.21 0.55 5.40
CA ASP A 379 12.29 -0.58 5.59
C ASP A 379 11.18 -0.18 6.57
N ASN A 380 10.02 0.17 6.03
CA ASN A 380 8.84 0.62 6.77
C ASN A 380 7.90 -0.55 7.12
N GLY A 381 8.41 -1.77 7.24
CA GLY A 381 7.62 -2.95 7.61
C GLY A 381 6.67 -3.44 6.50
N LEU A 382 6.82 -2.93 5.28
CA LEU A 382 6.04 -3.36 4.10
C LEU A 382 6.61 -4.63 3.46
N SER A 383 7.92 -4.91 3.67
CA SER A 383 8.55 -6.15 3.22
C SER A 383 7.86 -7.37 3.83
N ASP A 384 7.51 -7.31 5.11
CA ASP A 384 6.85 -8.40 5.82
C ASP A 384 5.42 -8.66 5.33
N PHE A 385 4.71 -7.63 4.85
CA PHE A 385 3.37 -7.80 4.29
C PHE A 385 3.40 -8.32 2.85
N ASP A 386 4.31 -7.82 2.02
CA ASP A 386 4.53 -8.34 0.66
C ASP A 386 5.18 -9.73 0.69
N GLU A 387 6.06 -10.04 1.67
CA GLU A 387 6.59 -11.38 1.92
C GLU A 387 5.50 -12.32 2.46
N PHE A 388 4.60 -11.84 3.34
CA PHE A 388 3.43 -12.60 3.78
C PHE A 388 2.46 -12.88 2.63
N VAL A 389 2.18 -11.91 1.77
CA VAL A 389 1.35 -12.07 0.56
C VAL A 389 2.08 -12.90 -0.50
N GLY A 390 3.38 -12.70 -0.68
CA GLY A 390 4.25 -13.48 -1.57
C GLY A 390 4.38 -14.93 -1.09
N GLY A 391 4.71 -15.16 0.15
CA GLY A 391 4.84 -16.49 0.75
C GLY A 391 3.52 -17.28 0.79
N THR A 392 2.38 -16.59 0.81
CA THR A 392 1.06 -17.21 0.65
C THR A 392 0.80 -17.60 -0.81
N ARG A 393 1.31 -16.83 -1.77
CA ARG A 393 1.21 -17.10 -3.21
C ARG A 393 2.07 -18.30 -3.64
N ASP A 394 3.27 -18.43 -3.09
CA ASP A 394 4.17 -19.55 -3.37
C ASP A 394 3.63 -20.86 -2.80
N LYS A 395 3.07 -20.85 -1.59
CA LYS A 395 2.38 -22.02 -1.01
C LYS A 395 1.12 -22.44 -1.78
N LEU A 396 0.49 -21.52 -2.51
CA LEU A 396 -0.66 -21.81 -3.36
C LEU A 396 -0.23 -22.45 -4.69
N GLY A 397 0.97 -22.10 -5.21
CA GLY A 397 1.60 -22.78 -6.32
C GLY A 397 1.86 -24.26 -6.03
N ASP A 398 2.40 -24.55 -4.84
CA ASP A 398 2.68 -25.92 -4.38
C ASP A 398 1.39 -26.75 -4.20
N ILE A 399 0.28 -26.15 -3.82
CA ILE A 399 -1.02 -26.83 -3.67
C ILE A 399 -1.67 -27.11 -5.03
N ASP A 400 -1.55 -26.21 -6.01
CA ASP A 400 -2.05 -26.44 -7.37
C ASP A 400 -1.25 -27.54 -8.08
N GLU A 401 0.06 -27.66 -7.83
CA GLU A 401 0.89 -28.75 -8.32
C GLU A 401 0.50 -30.09 -7.68
N MET A 402 0.25 -30.12 -6.37
CA MET A 402 -0.24 -31.33 -5.66
C MET A 402 -1.66 -31.74 -6.08
N LEU A 403 -2.51 -30.83 -6.52
CA LEU A 403 -3.85 -31.11 -7.01
C LEU A 403 -3.86 -31.49 -8.50
N GLY A 404 -2.82 -31.14 -9.26
CA GLY A 404 -2.60 -31.54 -10.65
C GLY A 404 -2.26 -33.02 -10.82
N ASP A 405 -1.62 -33.63 -9.83
CA ASP A 405 -1.19 -35.03 -9.82
C ASP A 405 -2.27 -36.03 -9.38
N LEU A 406 -3.50 -35.57 -9.12
CA LEU A 406 -4.66 -36.40 -8.72
C LEU A 406 -5.70 -36.55 -9.85
N LYS A 407 -5.23 -36.67 -11.11
CA LYS A 407 -6.08 -37.08 -12.24
C LYS A 407 -5.70 -38.45 -12.75
#